data_b9816a7ca846d07eacfb33800a341b8a
#
_entry.id   b9816a7ca846d07eacfb33800a341b8a
#
_cell.length_a   1.000
_cell.length_b   1.000
_cell.length_c   1.000
_cell.angle_alpha   90.00
_cell.angle_beta   90.00
_cell.angle_gamma   90.00
#
_symmetry.space_group_name_H-M   'P 1'
#
loop_
_entity.id
_entity.type
_entity.pdbx_description
1 polymer ?
#
loop_
_entity_poly.entity_id
_entity_poly.type
_entity_poly.pdbx_seq_one_letter_code
_entity_poly.pdbx_strand_id
1 'polypeptide(L)'
;MHTPASKLSVGQQQRLALARALSVKPEVILADEPTSALDPVSSHVIEKQFQALKSKYTIVLVTHTIRQARRIADNVIFLYLGELIEQGPANKVLCAPCQEKTCAYVSGEIS
;
A
#
# COMPACT_ATOMS: atom_id res chain seq x y z
N MET A 1 -1.18 27.58 14.27
CA MET A 1 -0.31 27.07 15.33
C MET A 1 0.66 26.06 14.74
N HIS A 2 1.92 26.21 15.03
CA HIS A 2 2.96 25.36 14.47
C HIS A 2 3.31 24.23 15.45
N THR A 3 3.13 22.98 15.03
CA THR A 3 3.44 21.81 15.84
C THR A 3 4.76 21.20 15.36
N PRO A 4 5.77 20.99 16.24
CA PRO A 4 6.99 20.31 15.83
C PRO A 4 6.70 18.91 15.30
N ALA A 5 7.46 18.47 14.30
CA ALA A 5 7.27 17.15 13.67
C ALA A 5 7.36 16.01 14.69
N SER A 6 8.21 16.15 15.71
CA SER A 6 8.38 15.14 16.75
C SER A 6 7.13 14.95 17.63
N LYS A 7 6.19 15.90 17.62
CA LYS A 7 4.95 15.82 18.39
C LYS A 7 3.74 15.43 17.54
N LEU A 8 3.92 15.16 16.25
CA LEU A 8 2.84 14.75 15.36
C LEU A 8 2.47 13.29 15.64
N SER A 9 1.19 12.96 15.46
CA SER A 9 0.75 11.56 15.46
C SER A 9 1.36 10.82 14.26
N VAL A 10 1.37 9.48 14.31
CA VAL A 10 1.89 8.68 13.21
C VAL A 10 1.14 9.00 11.91
N GLY A 11 -0.19 9.15 11.96
CA GLY A 11 -0.97 9.51 10.78
C GLY A 11 -0.61 10.88 10.23
N GLN A 12 -0.37 11.86 11.10
CA GLN A 12 0.07 13.19 10.68
C GLN A 12 1.46 13.14 10.07
N GLN A 13 2.36 12.33 10.63
CA GLN A 13 3.70 12.13 10.09
C GLN A 13 3.64 11.51 8.69
N GLN A 14 2.77 10.52 8.50
CA GLN A 14 2.58 9.89 7.18
C GLN A 14 2.06 10.87 6.15
N ARG A 15 1.10 11.71 6.51
CA ARG A 15 0.57 12.73 5.61
C ARG A 15 1.62 13.79 5.28
N LEU A 16 2.44 14.17 6.26
CA LEU A 16 3.53 15.12 6.03
C LEU A 16 4.58 14.52 5.08
N ALA A 17 4.95 13.25 5.28
CA ALA A 17 5.88 12.56 4.40
C ALA A 17 5.35 12.50 2.96
N LEU A 18 4.05 12.22 2.78
CA LEU A 18 3.42 12.20 1.47
C LEU A 18 3.46 13.59 0.83
N ALA A 19 3.13 14.64 1.58
CA ALA A 19 3.18 16.01 1.08
C ALA A 19 4.58 16.39 0.64
N ARG A 20 5.61 16.00 1.39
CA ARG A 20 7.02 16.24 1.04
C ARG A 20 7.39 15.52 -0.25
N ALA A 21 6.97 14.27 -0.39
CA ALA A 21 7.23 13.49 -1.60
C ALA A 21 6.59 14.16 -2.82
N LEU A 22 5.37 14.67 -2.68
CA LEU A 22 4.65 15.33 -3.77
C LEU A 22 5.24 16.68 -4.15
N SER A 23 5.94 17.34 -3.22
CA SER A 23 6.51 18.67 -3.48
C SER A 23 7.59 18.66 -4.55
N VAL A 24 8.24 17.51 -4.80
CA VAL A 24 9.27 17.36 -5.84
C VAL A 24 8.69 16.92 -7.18
N LYS A 25 7.36 16.83 -7.30
CA LYS A 25 6.65 16.43 -8.52
C LYS A 25 7.14 15.12 -9.12
N PRO A 26 7.04 13.99 -8.38
CA PRO A 26 7.54 12.70 -8.84
C PRO A 26 6.67 12.13 -9.96
N GLU A 27 7.23 11.20 -10.74
CA GLU A 27 6.45 10.39 -11.67
C GLU A 27 5.89 9.15 -10.98
N VAL A 28 6.67 8.61 -10.03
CA VAL A 28 6.31 7.40 -9.29
C VAL A 28 6.42 7.69 -7.80
N ILE A 29 5.42 7.25 -7.05
CA ILE A 29 5.42 7.31 -5.59
C ILE A 29 5.63 5.89 -5.08
N LEU A 30 6.66 5.71 -4.25
CA LEU A 30 6.91 4.43 -3.57
C LEU A 30 6.51 4.56 -2.11
N ALA A 31 5.55 3.75 -1.69
CA ALA A 31 5.07 3.74 -0.31
C ALA A 31 5.28 2.34 0.28
N ASP A 32 6.13 2.24 1.30
CA ASP A 32 6.48 0.99 1.96
C ASP A 32 5.70 0.88 3.27
N GLU A 33 4.68 0.02 3.26
CA GLU A 33 3.80 -0.24 4.40
C GLU A 33 3.32 1.05 5.10
N PRO A 34 2.70 1.99 4.35
CA PRO A 34 2.44 3.33 4.88
C PRO A 34 1.41 3.38 6.01
N THR A 35 0.65 2.31 6.21
CA THR A 35 -0.40 2.26 7.23
C THR A 35 -0.12 1.25 8.35
N SER A 36 1.07 0.64 8.36
CA SER A 36 1.39 -0.47 9.28
C SER A 36 1.29 -0.10 10.76
N ALA A 37 1.55 1.17 11.10
CA ALA A 37 1.51 1.66 12.48
C ALA A 37 0.25 2.47 12.79
N LEU A 38 -0.75 2.47 11.90
CA LEU A 38 -1.95 3.28 12.04
C LEU A 38 -3.15 2.45 12.50
N ASP A 39 -4.06 3.09 13.23
CA ASP A 39 -5.36 2.53 13.54
C ASP A 39 -6.22 2.44 12.26
N PRO A 40 -7.32 1.66 12.25
CA PRO A 40 -8.14 1.49 11.05
C PRO A 40 -8.69 2.78 10.45
N VAL A 41 -9.07 3.75 11.27
CA VAL A 41 -9.62 5.02 10.78
C VAL A 41 -8.55 5.83 10.06
N SER A 42 -7.37 5.95 10.66
CA SER A 42 -6.25 6.68 10.06
C SER A 42 -5.74 5.98 8.80
N SER A 43 -5.68 4.63 8.80
CA SER A 43 -5.32 3.85 7.62
C SER A 43 -6.26 4.14 6.47
N HIS A 44 -7.56 4.22 6.74
CA HIS A 44 -8.55 4.49 5.72
C HIS A 44 -8.37 5.87 5.08
N VAL A 45 -8.03 6.87 5.88
CA VAL A 45 -7.75 8.22 5.39
C VAL A 45 -6.56 8.21 4.43
N ILE A 46 -5.48 7.52 4.79
CA ILE A 46 -4.29 7.40 3.93
C ILE A 46 -4.62 6.65 2.64
N GLU A 47 -5.39 5.55 2.73
CA GLU A 47 -5.80 4.79 1.56
C GLU A 47 -6.62 5.64 0.58
N LYS A 48 -7.52 6.48 1.09
CA LYS A 48 -8.29 7.42 0.27
C LYS A 48 -7.40 8.44 -0.43
N GLN A 49 -6.37 8.91 0.24
CA GLN A 49 -5.40 9.83 -0.36
C GLN A 49 -4.68 9.17 -1.54
N PHE A 50 -4.23 7.92 -1.39
CA PHE A 50 -3.62 7.18 -2.48
C PHE A 50 -4.60 6.94 -3.63
N GLN A 51 -5.85 6.62 -3.34
CA GLN A 51 -6.88 6.45 -4.36
C GLN A 51 -7.06 7.74 -5.18
N ALA A 52 -7.06 8.89 -4.53
CA ALA A 52 -7.18 10.17 -5.20
C ALA A 52 -5.95 10.50 -6.06
N LEU A 53 -4.76 10.08 -5.61
CA LEU A 53 -3.51 10.38 -6.30
C LEU A 53 -3.21 9.47 -7.48
N LYS A 54 -3.81 8.29 -7.55
CA LYS A 54 -3.47 7.31 -8.59
C LYS A 54 -3.83 7.77 -10.00
N SER A 55 -4.71 8.76 -10.16
CA SER A 55 -5.04 9.34 -11.45
C SER A 55 -3.93 10.24 -12.01
N LYS A 56 -3.05 10.73 -11.13
CA LYS A 56 -1.96 11.63 -11.52
C LYS A 56 -0.59 10.98 -11.42
N TYR A 57 -0.44 9.98 -10.58
CA TYR A 57 0.84 9.36 -10.27
C TYR A 57 0.74 7.84 -10.40
N THR A 58 1.85 7.22 -10.76
CA THR A 58 2.00 5.78 -10.59
C THR A 58 2.42 5.53 -9.15
N ILE A 59 1.66 4.71 -8.45
CA ILE A 59 1.91 4.43 -7.03
C ILE A 59 2.31 2.97 -6.89
N VAL A 60 3.50 2.73 -6.30
CA VAL A 60 3.95 1.39 -5.92
C VAL A 60 3.80 1.29 -4.41
N LEU A 61 2.89 0.44 -3.98
CA LEU A 61 2.58 0.23 -2.57
C LEU A 61 3.11 -1.13 -2.14
N VAL A 62 3.95 -1.14 -1.12
CA VAL A 62 4.41 -2.39 -0.49
C VAL A 62 3.55 -2.63 0.75
N THR A 63 2.88 -3.77 0.81
CA THR A 63 2.06 -4.14 1.95
C THR A 63 2.03 -5.65 2.11
N HIS A 64 1.94 -6.12 3.35
CA HIS A 64 1.68 -7.52 3.66
C HIS A 64 0.21 -7.76 4.03
N THR A 65 -0.62 -6.74 3.92
CA THR A 65 -2.04 -6.81 4.28
C THR A 65 -2.89 -7.06 3.03
N ILE A 66 -3.41 -8.26 2.91
CA ILE A 66 -4.25 -8.65 1.76
C ILE A 66 -5.48 -7.76 1.65
N ARG A 67 -6.10 -7.42 2.77
CA ARG A 67 -7.30 -6.56 2.78
C ARG A 67 -7.02 -5.19 2.16
N GLN A 68 -5.87 -4.60 2.49
CA GLN A 68 -5.48 -3.31 1.92
C GLN A 68 -5.26 -3.42 0.42
N ALA A 69 -4.53 -4.45 -0.01
CA ALA A 69 -4.31 -4.68 -1.44
C ALA A 69 -5.62 -4.85 -2.19
N ARG A 70 -6.59 -5.58 -1.64
CA ARG A 70 -7.90 -5.75 -2.27
C ARG A 70 -8.66 -4.44 -2.42
N ARG A 71 -8.53 -3.55 -1.42
CA ARG A 71 -9.26 -2.28 -1.45
C ARG A 71 -8.71 -1.28 -2.44
N ILE A 72 -7.39 -1.22 -2.60
CA ILE A 72 -6.77 -0.10 -3.30
C ILE A 72 -5.91 -0.46 -4.52
N ALA A 73 -5.52 -1.71 -4.68
CA ALA A 73 -4.63 -2.08 -5.77
C ALA A 73 -5.39 -2.34 -7.08
N ASP A 74 -4.83 -1.83 -8.18
CA ASP A 74 -5.29 -2.17 -9.52
C ASP A 74 -4.58 -3.43 -10.02
N ASN A 75 -3.27 -3.49 -9.78
CA ASN A 75 -2.41 -4.63 -10.11
C ASN A 75 -1.62 -5.05 -8.89
N VAL A 76 -1.31 -6.34 -8.80
CA VAL A 76 -0.60 -6.92 -7.67
C VAL A 76 0.59 -7.71 -8.16
N ILE A 77 1.72 -7.55 -7.48
CA ILE A 77 2.90 -8.36 -7.65
C ILE A 77 3.11 -9.10 -6.33
N PHE A 78 3.04 -10.42 -6.37
CA PHE A 78 3.27 -11.23 -5.18
C PHE A 78 4.72 -11.75 -5.18
N LEU A 79 5.46 -11.32 -4.14
CA LEU A 79 6.83 -11.76 -3.89
C LEU A 79 6.85 -12.65 -2.65
N TYR A 80 7.61 -13.73 -2.71
CA TYR A 80 7.76 -14.63 -1.57
C TYR A 80 9.22 -15.11 -1.52
N LEU A 81 9.87 -14.85 -0.39
CA LEU A 81 11.27 -15.19 -0.14
C LEU A 81 12.20 -14.71 -1.27
N GLY A 82 11.98 -13.49 -1.74
CA GLY A 82 12.81 -12.88 -2.77
C GLY A 82 12.48 -13.28 -4.20
N GLU A 83 11.47 -14.13 -4.40
CA GLU A 83 11.07 -14.57 -5.74
C GLU A 83 9.73 -13.95 -6.15
N LEU A 84 9.63 -13.57 -7.42
CA LEU A 84 8.36 -13.15 -8.01
C LEU A 84 7.55 -14.42 -8.31
N ILE A 85 6.42 -14.58 -7.60
CA ILE A 85 5.57 -15.76 -7.73
C ILE A 85 4.46 -15.53 -8.75
N GLU A 86 3.77 -14.41 -8.65
CA GLU A 86 2.63 -14.12 -9.53
C GLU A 86 2.44 -12.61 -9.65
N GLN A 87 1.96 -12.17 -10.82
CA GLN A 87 1.60 -10.77 -11.01
C GLN A 87 0.39 -10.68 -11.94
N GLY A 88 -0.40 -9.63 -11.78
CA GLY A 88 -1.56 -9.41 -12.61
C GLY A 88 -2.59 -8.50 -11.95
N PRO A 89 -3.78 -8.41 -12.55
CA PRO A 89 -4.87 -7.64 -11.94
C PRO A 89 -5.20 -8.13 -10.54
N ALA A 90 -5.53 -7.20 -9.64
CA ALA A 90 -5.78 -7.53 -8.24
C ALA A 90 -6.92 -8.54 -8.08
N ASN A 91 -7.99 -8.41 -8.87
CA ASN A 91 -9.12 -9.33 -8.79
C ASN A 91 -8.74 -10.77 -9.18
N LYS A 92 -7.70 -10.93 -10.02
CA LYS A 92 -7.22 -12.25 -10.40
C LYS A 92 -6.25 -12.80 -9.35
N VAL A 93 -5.20 -12.03 -9.01
CA VAL A 93 -4.15 -12.50 -8.10
C VAL A 93 -4.68 -12.76 -6.69
N LEU A 94 -5.59 -11.93 -6.22
CA LEU A 94 -6.09 -12.01 -4.84
C LEU A 94 -7.35 -12.85 -4.69
N CYS A 95 -8.10 -13.08 -5.76
CA CYS A 95 -9.37 -13.81 -5.69
C CYS A 95 -9.33 -15.13 -6.44
N ALA A 96 -8.54 -15.25 -7.51
CA ALA A 96 -8.43 -16.46 -8.31
C ALA A 96 -6.98 -16.66 -8.78
N PRO A 97 -6.03 -16.83 -7.83
CA PRO A 97 -4.61 -16.95 -8.18
C PRO A 97 -4.32 -18.23 -8.96
N CYS A 98 -3.33 -18.15 -9.86
CA CYS A 98 -2.89 -19.28 -10.67
C CYS A 98 -1.83 -20.12 -9.97
N GLN A 99 -1.07 -19.55 -9.03
CA GLN A 99 0.03 -20.22 -8.35
C GLN A 99 -0.39 -20.74 -6.98
N GLU A 100 0.09 -21.93 -6.62
CA GLU A 100 -0.24 -22.53 -5.32
C GLU A 100 0.25 -21.67 -4.16
N LYS A 101 1.45 -21.09 -4.26
CA LYS A 101 2.00 -20.23 -3.21
C LYS A 101 1.15 -18.98 -3.00
N THR A 102 0.64 -18.39 -4.09
CA THR A 102 -0.25 -17.25 -4.00
C THR A 102 -1.55 -17.65 -3.30
N CYS A 103 -2.12 -18.78 -3.69
CA CYS A 103 -3.34 -19.29 -3.08
C CYS A 103 -3.14 -19.53 -1.58
N ALA A 104 -2.04 -20.15 -1.19
CA ALA A 104 -1.74 -20.41 0.21
C ALA A 104 -1.56 -19.10 1.01
N TYR A 105 -0.92 -18.09 0.42
CA TYR A 105 -0.74 -16.81 1.09
C TYR A 105 -2.07 -16.07 1.25
N VAL A 106 -2.88 -16.02 0.20
CA VAL A 106 -4.17 -15.32 0.20
C VAL A 106 -5.15 -15.98 1.17
N SER A 107 -5.12 -17.32 1.27
CA SER A 107 -5.98 -18.06 2.20
C SER A 107 -5.49 -18.03 3.65
N GLY A 108 -4.28 -17.51 3.89
CA GLY A 108 -3.72 -17.44 5.23
C GLY A 108 -2.95 -18.68 5.68
N GLU A 109 -2.70 -19.65 4.80
CA GLU A 109 -1.95 -20.86 5.12
C GLU A 109 -0.47 -20.57 5.34
N ILE A 110 0.05 -19.54 4.66
CA ILE A 110 1.43 -19.07 4.85
C ILE A 110 1.41 -17.56 5.05
N SER A 111 2.45 -17.02 5.69
CA SER A 111 2.55 -15.60 5.97
C SER A 111 3.94 -15.05 5.64
#